data_dec52848abe08c05689b3440b58a6052
#
_entry.id   dec52848abe08c05689b3440b58a6052
#
_cell.length_a   1.000
_cell.length_b   1.000
_cell.length_c   1.000
_cell.angle_alpha   90.00
_cell.angle_beta   90.00
_cell.angle_gamma   90.00
#
_symmetry.space_group_name_H-M   'P 1'
#
loop_
_entity.id
_entity.type
_entity.pdbx_description
1 polymer ?
#
loop_
_entity_poly.entity_id
_entity_poly.type
_entity_poly.pdbx_seq_one_letter_code
_entity_poly.pdbx_strand_id
1 'polypeptide(L)'
;EIGARSVLVSTDYVFDGSKDGPWREDDRPGPINYYGHTKLMAEWFARDVDPACLIVRTQWLYGARGRNFVETMLALSSERRTISVVDDQHGSPTYARDLALAIATLVEKKCSGVYHASNSGKTTWFGFAQTIFKTAGRDTKVVPIPTDQYPTPARRPRNSVFDLTRLIADTGHTPRPWEEALGDYLAARKEEAAPDR
;
A
#
# COMPACT_ATOMS: atom_id res chain seq x y z
N GLU A 1 -22.64 -25.84 -5.95
CA GLU A 1 -21.47 -24.97 -6.23
C GLU A 1 -21.91 -23.82 -7.12
N ILE A 2 -21.54 -22.58 -6.77
CA ILE A 2 -21.97 -21.36 -7.48
C ILE A 2 -20.93 -20.85 -8.49
N GLY A 3 -19.79 -21.57 -8.65
CA GLY A 3 -18.71 -21.18 -9.57
C GLY A 3 -18.02 -19.85 -9.22
N ALA A 4 -18.11 -19.38 -7.97
CA ALA A 4 -17.47 -18.15 -7.54
C ALA A 4 -15.94 -18.30 -7.52
N ARG A 5 -15.23 -17.22 -7.86
CA ARG A 5 -13.76 -17.13 -7.74
C ARG A 5 -13.40 -16.42 -6.45
N SER A 6 -12.42 -16.93 -5.74
CA SER A 6 -11.90 -16.32 -4.53
C SER A 6 -10.80 -15.31 -4.86
N VAL A 7 -10.86 -14.14 -4.21
CA VAL A 7 -9.82 -13.11 -4.24
C VAL A 7 -9.44 -12.79 -2.80
N LEU A 8 -8.17 -13.01 -2.45
CA LEU A 8 -7.62 -12.69 -1.14
C LEU A 8 -6.71 -11.45 -1.25
N VAL A 9 -7.08 -10.37 -0.57
CA VAL A 9 -6.16 -9.22 -0.39
C VAL A 9 -5.18 -9.53 0.73
N SER A 10 -3.88 -9.52 0.41
CA SER A 10 -2.77 -9.75 1.33
C SER A 10 -1.90 -8.51 1.47
N THR A 11 -0.69 -8.63 1.99
CA THR A 11 0.15 -7.52 2.44
C THR A 11 1.62 -7.72 2.10
N ASP A 12 2.38 -6.62 2.01
CA ASP A 12 3.84 -6.55 2.00
C ASP A 12 4.49 -7.13 3.27
N TYR A 13 3.76 -7.17 4.39
CA TYR A 13 4.26 -7.69 5.68
C TYR A 13 4.51 -9.20 5.68
N VAL A 14 4.21 -9.90 4.59
CA VAL A 14 4.67 -11.29 4.40
C VAL A 14 6.18 -11.38 4.16
N PHE A 15 6.85 -10.26 3.86
CA PHE A 15 8.30 -10.17 3.70
C PHE A 15 8.97 -9.57 4.94
N ASP A 16 10.26 -9.88 5.13
CA ASP A 16 11.06 -9.40 6.27
C ASP A 16 11.62 -7.98 6.07
N GLY A 17 11.63 -7.48 4.83
CA GLY A 17 12.15 -6.17 4.48
C GLY A 17 13.67 -6.08 4.33
N SER A 18 14.40 -7.20 4.31
CA SER A 18 15.87 -7.25 4.25
C SER A 18 16.46 -7.08 2.84
N LYS A 19 15.65 -7.28 1.80
CA LYS A 19 16.10 -7.20 0.41
C LYS A 19 16.34 -5.75 -0.02
N ASP A 20 17.45 -5.47 -0.69
CA ASP A 20 17.79 -4.14 -1.19
C ASP A 20 17.01 -3.71 -2.46
N GLY A 21 16.42 -4.65 -3.18
CA GLY A 21 15.62 -4.42 -4.39
C GLY A 21 14.12 -4.65 -4.18
N PRO A 22 13.30 -4.45 -5.23
CA PRO A 22 11.88 -4.75 -5.18
C PRO A 22 11.61 -6.23 -4.90
N TRP A 23 10.57 -6.51 -4.12
CA TRP A 23 10.08 -7.85 -3.82
C TRP A 23 9.28 -8.40 -5.00
N ARG A 24 9.58 -9.64 -5.38
CA ARG A 24 8.86 -10.40 -6.40
C ARG A 24 7.90 -11.38 -5.74
N GLU A 25 6.89 -11.83 -6.49
CA GLU A 25 5.89 -12.77 -6.00
C GLU A 25 6.47 -14.13 -5.61
N ASP A 26 7.58 -14.53 -6.26
CA ASP A 26 8.32 -15.77 -6.01
C ASP A 26 9.43 -15.66 -4.96
N ASP A 27 9.70 -14.46 -4.44
CA ASP A 27 10.62 -14.29 -3.31
C ASP A 27 10.08 -15.02 -2.06
N ARG A 28 11.00 -15.61 -1.29
CA ARG A 28 10.63 -16.36 -0.08
C ARG A 28 10.03 -15.43 0.97
N PRO A 29 8.79 -15.68 1.43
CA PRO A 29 8.22 -14.95 2.55
C PRO A 29 8.98 -15.19 3.86
N GLY A 30 9.01 -14.17 4.72
CA GLY A 30 9.67 -14.22 6.03
C GLY A 30 9.11 -13.14 6.96
N PRO A 31 7.82 -13.20 7.36
CA PRO A 31 7.18 -12.14 8.13
C PRO A 31 7.87 -11.93 9.48
N ILE A 32 8.04 -10.68 9.90
CA ILE A 32 8.73 -10.28 11.14
C ILE A 32 7.77 -9.81 12.25
N ASN A 33 6.46 -9.88 12.00
CA ASN A 33 5.43 -9.53 12.97
C ASN A 33 4.21 -10.46 12.85
N TYR A 34 3.37 -10.46 13.89
CA TYR A 34 2.21 -11.34 13.97
C TYR A 34 1.20 -11.11 12.83
N TYR A 35 0.93 -9.86 12.45
CA TYR A 35 0.05 -9.54 11.33
C TYR A 35 0.53 -10.19 10.02
N GLY A 36 1.82 -10.04 9.68
CA GLY A 36 2.41 -10.67 8.52
C GLY A 36 2.28 -12.20 8.55
N HIS A 37 2.51 -12.82 9.71
CA HIS A 37 2.31 -14.26 9.87
C HIS A 37 0.86 -14.69 9.62
N THR A 38 -0.13 -13.99 10.19
CA THR A 38 -1.54 -14.34 9.98
C THR A 38 -1.96 -14.19 8.52
N LYS A 39 -1.44 -13.17 7.83
CA LYS A 39 -1.73 -12.96 6.41
C LYS A 39 -1.06 -14.02 5.52
N LEU A 40 0.19 -14.41 5.83
CA LEU A 40 0.87 -15.50 5.11
C LEU A 40 0.16 -16.84 5.31
N MET A 41 -0.29 -17.14 6.53
CA MET A 41 -1.10 -18.33 6.80
C MET A 41 -2.39 -18.33 5.98
N ALA A 42 -3.07 -17.17 5.87
CA ALA A 42 -4.27 -17.03 5.06
C ALA A 42 -3.98 -17.28 3.56
N GLU A 43 -2.83 -16.84 3.03
CA GLU A 43 -2.40 -17.16 1.65
C GLU A 43 -2.24 -18.67 1.43
N TRP A 44 -1.61 -19.37 2.38
CA TRP A 44 -1.41 -20.81 2.30
C TRP A 44 -2.74 -21.57 2.32
N PHE A 45 -3.61 -21.27 3.29
CA PHE A 45 -4.92 -21.90 3.39
C PHE A 45 -5.81 -21.62 2.17
N ALA A 46 -5.79 -20.38 1.65
CA ALA A 46 -6.55 -20.04 0.46
C ALA A 46 -6.13 -20.87 -0.74
N ARG A 47 -4.82 -21.09 -0.93
CA ARG A 47 -4.27 -21.90 -2.02
C ARG A 47 -4.50 -23.42 -1.83
N ASP A 48 -4.52 -23.87 -0.58
CA ASP A 48 -4.80 -25.29 -0.27
C ASP A 48 -6.25 -25.64 -0.59
N VAL A 49 -7.19 -24.74 -0.26
CA VAL A 49 -8.63 -24.92 -0.51
C VAL A 49 -9.01 -24.64 -1.96
N ASP A 50 -8.44 -23.60 -2.57
CA ASP A 50 -8.68 -23.19 -3.95
C ASP A 50 -7.36 -22.86 -4.66
N PRO A 51 -6.75 -23.82 -5.36
CA PRO A 51 -5.51 -23.59 -6.13
C PRO A 51 -5.64 -22.48 -7.20
N ALA A 52 -6.86 -22.15 -7.62
CA ALA A 52 -7.14 -21.05 -8.55
C ALA A 52 -7.41 -19.71 -7.87
N CYS A 53 -7.30 -19.65 -6.54
CA CYS A 53 -7.45 -18.40 -5.77
C CYS A 53 -6.50 -17.32 -6.27
N LEU A 54 -7.02 -16.11 -6.46
CA LEU A 54 -6.23 -14.92 -6.75
C LEU A 54 -5.81 -14.27 -5.42
N ILE A 55 -4.52 -14.16 -5.19
CA ILE A 55 -3.95 -13.50 -4.00
C ILE A 55 -3.29 -12.19 -4.46
N VAL A 56 -3.74 -11.07 -3.92
CA VAL A 56 -3.21 -9.75 -4.27
C VAL A 56 -2.54 -9.15 -3.04
N ARG A 57 -1.19 -9.10 -3.03
CA ARG A 57 -0.42 -8.41 -2.01
C ARG A 57 -0.38 -6.92 -2.34
N THR A 58 -0.68 -6.10 -1.35
CA THR A 58 -0.62 -4.63 -1.45
C THR A 58 0.07 -4.01 -0.24
N GLN A 59 0.37 -2.71 -0.32
CA GLN A 59 1.10 -1.99 0.72
C GLN A 59 0.60 -0.55 0.87
N TRP A 60 0.79 0.05 2.04
CA TRP A 60 0.59 1.48 2.33
C TRP A 60 -0.73 2.03 1.80
N LEU A 61 -1.80 1.26 2.00
CA LEU A 61 -3.12 1.55 1.43
C LEU A 61 -3.76 2.78 2.07
N TYR A 62 -4.31 3.67 1.23
CA TYR A 62 -5.11 4.81 1.65
C TYR A 62 -6.33 4.99 0.74
N GLY A 63 -7.36 5.68 1.24
CA GLY A 63 -8.60 5.90 0.50
C GLY A 63 -9.62 6.72 1.29
N ALA A 64 -10.77 6.97 0.68
CA ALA A 64 -11.81 7.85 1.21
C ALA A 64 -12.43 7.39 2.54
N ARG A 65 -12.34 6.11 2.88
CA ARG A 65 -12.95 5.56 4.09
C ARG A 65 -11.92 4.90 5.00
N GLY A 66 -12.18 4.97 6.31
CA GLY A 66 -11.33 4.38 7.33
C GLY A 66 -10.10 5.23 7.67
N ARG A 67 -9.41 4.83 8.73
CA ARG A 67 -8.16 5.48 9.15
C ARG A 67 -7.03 5.09 8.21
N ASN A 68 -6.30 6.07 7.70
CA ASN A 68 -5.12 5.88 6.88
C ASN A 68 -4.07 6.95 7.17
N PHE A 69 -2.87 6.78 6.61
CA PHE A 69 -1.75 7.68 6.87
C PHE A 69 -2.02 9.10 6.35
N VAL A 70 -2.64 9.26 5.17
CA VAL A 70 -2.93 10.57 4.58
C VAL A 70 -3.86 11.37 5.50
N GLU A 71 -4.98 10.78 5.93
CA GLU A 71 -5.91 11.43 6.84
C GLU A 71 -5.29 11.75 8.19
N THR A 72 -4.44 10.86 8.70
CA THR A 72 -3.70 11.09 9.95
C THR A 72 -2.76 12.30 9.82
N MET A 73 -1.99 12.39 8.73
CA MET A 73 -1.10 13.52 8.48
C MET A 73 -1.87 14.84 8.33
N LEU A 74 -2.97 14.84 7.57
CA LEU A 74 -3.81 16.03 7.40
C LEU A 74 -4.41 16.51 8.72
N ALA A 75 -4.90 15.61 9.56
CA ALA A 75 -5.42 15.95 10.90
C ALA A 75 -4.32 16.55 11.77
N LEU A 76 -3.16 15.90 11.86
CA LEU A 76 -2.01 16.39 12.64
C LEU A 76 -1.50 17.75 12.15
N SER A 77 -1.57 18.03 10.84
CA SER A 77 -1.15 19.32 10.28
C SER A 77 -2.02 20.51 10.74
N SER A 78 -3.24 20.24 11.18
CA SER A 78 -4.13 21.28 11.72
C SER A 78 -3.81 21.64 13.19
N GLU A 79 -3.09 20.74 13.88
CA GLU A 79 -2.77 20.88 15.30
C GLU A 79 -1.29 21.18 15.56
N ARG A 80 -0.40 20.82 14.63
CA ARG A 80 1.05 20.85 14.84
C ARG A 80 1.77 21.55 13.69
N ARG A 81 2.72 22.42 14.05
CA ARG A 81 3.60 23.07 13.06
C ARG A 81 4.77 22.18 12.62
N THR A 82 5.11 21.17 13.41
CA THR A 82 6.22 20.25 13.12
C THR A 82 5.79 18.83 13.48
N ILE A 83 6.08 17.89 12.59
CA ILE A 83 5.77 16.46 12.75
C ILE A 83 7.02 15.64 12.38
N SER A 84 7.42 14.75 13.30
CA SER A 84 8.52 13.79 13.03
C SER A 84 7.95 12.55 12.36
N VAL A 85 8.59 12.09 11.26
CA VAL A 85 8.15 10.95 10.47
C VAL A 85 9.35 10.07 10.10
N VAL A 86 9.15 8.76 10.13
CA VAL A 86 10.18 7.75 9.82
C VAL A 86 10.65 7.86 8.38
N ASP A 87 11.99 7.84 8.17
CA ASP A 87 12.63 8.01 6.86
C ASP A 87 13.48 6.80 6.41
N ASP A 88 13.53 5.73 7.19
CA ASP A 88 14.30 4.51 6.87
C ASP A 88 13.41 3.28 6.56
N GLN A 89 12.12 3.51 6.31
CA GLN A 89 11.17 2.51 5.80
C GLN A 89 10.71 2.93 4.41
N HIS A 90 10.92 2.04 3.44
CA HIS A 90 10.64 2.28 2.02
C HIS A 90 9.43 1.48 1.55
N GLY A 91 8.59 2.09 0.73
CA GLY A 91 7.40 1.47 0.15
C GLY A 91 6.79 2.32 -0.96
N SER A 92 5.63 1.88 -1.44
CA SER A 92 4.85 2.59 -2.46
C SER A 92 3.44 2.85 -1.93
N PRO A 93 3.06 4.11 -1.66
CA PRO A 93 1.69 4.44 -1.28
C PRO A 93 0.70 3.93 -2.33
N THR A 94 -0.39 3.31 -1.89
CA THR A 94 -1.37 2.70 -2.80
C THR A 94 -2.75 3.30 -2.58
N TYR A 95 -3.31 3.93 -3.61
CA TYR A 95 -4.66 4.42 -3.59
C TYR A 95 -5.66 3.26 -3.76
N ALA A 96 -6.61 3.12 -2.84
CA ALA A 96 -7.57 2.02 -2.82
C ALA A 96 -8.38 1.89 -4.12
N ARG A 97 -8.67 3.01 -4.82
CA ARG A 97 -9.32 3.01 -6.13
C ARG A 97 -8.45 2.34 -7.18
N ASP A 98 -7.16 2.64 -7.21
CA ASP A 98 -6.23 2.04 -8.17
C ASP A 98 -6.00 0.56 -7.89
N LEU A 99 -5.93 0.17 -6.61
CA LEU A 99 -5.89 -1.24 -6.22
C LEU A 99 -7.15 -1.98 -6.68
N ALA A 100 -8.32 -1.39 -6.51
CA ALA A 100 -9.59 -1.99 -6.95
C ALA A 100 -9.61 -2.20 -8.48
N LEU A 101 -9.10 -1.24 -9.27
CA LEU A 101 -8.95 -1.37 -10.72
C LEU A 101 -7.99 -2.49 -11.11
N ALA A 102 -6.84 -2.60 -10.42
CA ALA A 102 -5.89 -3.68 -10.65
C ALA A 102 -6.51 -5.06 -10.35
N ILE A 103 -7.23 -5.19 -9.23
CA ILE A 103 -7.95 -6.41 -8.87
C ILE A 103 -9.02 -6.75 -9.93
N ALA A 104 -9.82 -5.79 -10.35
CA ALA A 104 -10.85 -5.99 -11.39
C ALA A 104 -10.23 -6.50 -12.69
N THR A 105 -9.12 -5.88 -13.12
CA THR A 105 -8.39 -6.32 -14.33
C THR A 105 -7.85 -7.74 -14.20
N LEU A 106 -7.27 -8.10 -13.05
CA LEU A 106 -6.79 -9.46 -12.77
C LEU A 106 -7.93 -10.48 -12.84
N VAL A 107 -9.10 -10.14 -12.30
CA VAL A 107 -10.30 -10.99 -12.34
C VAL A 107 -10.83 -11.15 -13.77
N GLU A 108 -10.93 -10.07 -14.54
CA GLU A 108 -11.35 -10.07 -15.94
C GLU A 108 -10.42 -10.91 -16.82
N LYS A 109 -9.10 -10.82 -16.58
CA LYS A 109 -8.07 -11.64 -17.26
C LYS A 109 -8.01 -13.08 -16.77
N LYS A 110 -8.85 -13.46 -15.79
CA LYS A 110 -8.87 -14.78 -15.18
C LYS A 110 -7.53 -15.20 -14.56
N CYS A 111 -6.74 -14.25 -14.08
CA CYS A 111 -5.48 -14.50 -13.41
C CYS A 111 -5.68 -15.28 -12.10
N SER A 112 -4.73 -16.11 -11.72
CA SER A 112 -4.71 -16.89 -10.47
C SER A 112 -3.32 -16.91 -9.84
N GLY A 113 -3.23 -17.31 -8.58
CA GLY A 113 -1.98 -17.28 -7.83
C GLY A 113 -1.67 -15.91 -7.24
N VAL A 114 -0.41 -15.62 -6.96
CA VAL A 114 0.02 -14.41 -6.24
C VAL A 114 0.38 -13.30 -7.23
N TYR A 115 -0.11 -12.09 -6.95
CA TYR A 115 0.25 -10.85 -7.64
C TYR A 115 0.58 -9.76 -6.64
N HIS A 116 1.54 -8.92 -7.00
CA HIS A 116 1.81 -7.67 -6.32
C HIS A 116 1.04 -6.54 -7.01
N ALA A 117 0.33 -5.70 -6.23
CA ALA A 117 -0.38 -4.55 -6.75
C ALA A 117 -0.22 -3.33 -5.82
N SER A 118 0.38 -2.28 -6.36
CA SER A 118 0.54 -0.96 -5.73
C SER A 118 0.58 0.11 -6.82
N ASN A 119 0.52 1.38 -6.45
CA ASN A 119 0.96 2.41 -7.38
C ASN A 119 2.46 2.28 -7.63
N SER A 120 2.95 2.78 -8.76
CA SER A 120 4.37 2.74 -9.12
C SER A 120 5.18 3.82 -8.40
N GLY A 121 6.51 3.67 -8.44
CA GLY A 121 7.43 4.51 -7.70
C GLY A 121 7.70 4.01 -6.27
N LYS A 122 8.61 4.69 -5.57
CA LYS A 122 8.97 4.39 -4.18
C LYS A 122 9.19 5.67 -3.39
N THR A 123 8.89 5.62 -2.10
CA THR A 123 9.18 6.72 -1.17
C THR A 123 9.42 6.16 0.24
N THR A 124 9.67 7.04 1.21
CA THR A 124 9.62 6.75 2.64
C THR A 124 8.35 7.34 3.25
N TRP A 125 8.01 6.96 4.49
CA TRP A 125 6.91 7.62 5.20
C TRP A 125 7.14 9.13 5.32
N PHE A 126 8.39 9.56 5.53
CA PHE A 126 8.78 10.98 5.54
C PHE A 126 8.51 11.64 4.18
N GLY A 127 9.01 11.07 3.08
CA GLY A 127 8.77 11.61 1.73
C GLY A 127 7.28 11.64 1.38
N PHE A 128 6.53 10.62 1.80
CA PHE A 128 5.08 10.59 1.61
C PHE A 128 4.40 11.73 2.37
N ALA A 129 4.73 11.95 3.66
CA ALA A 129 4.19 13.06 4.46
C ALA A 129 4.52 14.44 3.86
N GLN A 130 5.76 14.64 3.37
CA GLN A 130 6.13 15.88 2.69
C GLN A 130 5.26 16.13 1.46
N THR A 131 5.04 15.10 0.64
CA THR A 131 4.23 15.23 -0.57
C THR A 131 2.77 15.48 -0.24
N ILE A 132 2.21 14.83 0.80
CA ILE A 132 0.86 15.10 1.30
C ILE A 132 0.70 16.58 1.65
N PHE A 133 1.61 17.13 2.44
CA PHE A 133 1.51 18.54 2.86
C PHE A 133 1.68 19.51 1.71
N LYS A 134 2.66 19.27 0.84
CA LYS A 134 2.87 20.09 -0.36
C LYS A 134 1.61 20.12 -1.24
N THR A 135 1.03 18.95 -1.54
CA THR A 135 -0.15 18.85 -2.42
C THR A 135 -1.42 19.41 -1.76
N ALA A 136 -1.55 19.27 -0.44
CA ALA A 136 -2.66 19.81 0.33
C ALA A 136 -2.52 21.30 0.68
N GLY A 137 -1.39 21.96 0.36
CA GLY A 137 -1.12 23.36 0.71
C GLY A 137 -0.99 23.59 2.22
N ARG A 138 -0.25 22.70 2.92
CA ARG A 138 -0.02 22.77 4.36
C ARG A 138 1.43 23.20 4.67
N ASP A 139 1.61 24.17 5.56
CA ASP A 139 2.94 24.70 5.96
C ASP A 139 3.58 23.91 7.12
N THR A 140 3.07 22.71 7.41
CA THR A 140 3.60 21.88 8.48
C THR A 140 4.97 21.32 8.09
N LYS A 141 5.98 21.58 8.93
CA LYS A 141 7.34 21.07 8.75
C LYS A 141 7.39 19.57 9.07
N VAL A 142 7.93 18.78 8.16
CA VAL A 142 8.24 17.36 8.41
C VAL A 142 9.71 17.22 8.78
N VAL A 143 10.01 16.46 9.84
CA VAL A 143 11.37 16.17 10.31
C VAL A 143 11.61 14.67 10.18
N PRO A 144 12.67 14.24 9.46
CA PRO A 144 12.97 12.82 9.33
C PRO A 144 13.53 12.26 10.64
N ILE A 145 13.09 11.06 11.00
CA ILE A 145 13.61 10.31 12.14
C ILE A 145 13.82 8.84 11.72
N PRO A 146 14.79 8.12 12.31
CA PRO A 146 14.92 6.68 12.12
C PRO A 146 13.84 5.92 12.88
N THR A 147 13.62 4.66 12.48
CA THR A 147 12.59 3.76 13.06
C THR A 147 12.73 3.58 14.57
N ASP A 148 13.95 3.54 15.11
CA ASP A 148 14.21 3.36 16.53
C ASP A 148 13.73 4.54 17.41
N GLN A 149 13.56 5.72 16.83
CA GLN A 149 12.96 6.89 17.49
C GLN A 149 11.43 6.91 17.44
N TYR A 150 10.82 5.95 16.75
CA TYR A 150 9.36 5.81 16.68
C TYR A 150 8.93 4.38 17.04
N PRO A 151 9.03 4.00 18.33
CA PRO A 151 8.70 2.64 18.75
C PRO A 151 7.23 2.32 18.48
N THR A 152 6.99 1.20 17.81
CA THR A 152 5.66 0.66 17.55
C THR A 152 5.56 -0.75 18.13
N PRO A 153 4.35 -1.22 18.55
CA PRO A 153 4.18 -2.57 19.06
C PRO A 153 4.61 -3.68 18.09
N ALA A 154 4.46 -3.44 16.79
CA ALA A 154 4.85 -4.37 15.75
C ALA A 154 6.08 -3.85 14.98
N ARG A 155 7.08 -4.72 14.77
CA ARG A 155 8.21 -4.43 13.88
C ARG A 155 7.70 -4.26 12.45
N ARG A 156 8.25 -3.29 11.71
CA ARG A 156 7.90 -3.02 10.32
C ARG A 156 9.07 -3.34 9.39
N PRO A 157 8.83 -3.91 8.20
CA PRO A 157 9.87 -4.10 7.19
C PRO A 157 10.53 -2.76 6.81
N ARG A 158 11.85 -2.79 6.60
CA ARG A 158 12.58 -1.61 6.10
C ARG A 158 12.30 -1.36 4.62
N ASN A 159 12.09 -2.42 3.85
CA ASN A 159 11.76 -2.34 2.44
C ASN A 159 10.51 -3.18 2.13
N SER A 160 9.49 -2.51 1.63
CA SER A 160 8.21 -3.08 1.18
C SER A 160 7.98 -2.91 -0.32
N VAL A 161 8.93 -2.34 -1.07
CA VAL A 161 8.76 -2.02 -2.49
C VAL A 161 8.53 -3.29 -3.31
N PHE A 162 7.47 -3.29 -4.14
CA PHE A 162 7.12 -4.41 -5.01
C PHE A 162 7.69 -4.28 -6.43
N ASP A 163 8.08 -5.41 -7.00
CA ASP A 163 8.18 -5.58 -8.44
C ASP A 163 6.75 -5.77 -9.01
N LEU A 164 6.38 -5.00 -10.01
CA LEU A 164 5.06 -5.02 -10.63
C LEU A 164 5.07 -5.63 -12.04
N THR A 165 6.20 -6.21 -12.44
CA THR A 165 6.42 -6.73 -13.80
C THR A 165 5.39 -7.80 -14.16
N ARG A 166 5.06 -8.69 -13.23
CA ARG A 166 4.08 -9.75 -13.45
C ARG A 166 2.67 -9.19 -13.68
N LEU A 167 2.23 -8.23 -12.87
CA LEU A 167 0.94 -7.56 -13.04
C LEU A 167 0.84 -6.94 -14.44
N ILE A 168 1.87 -6.19 -14.86
CA ILE A 168 1.91 -5.52 -16.16
C ILE A 168 1.91 -6.53 -17.31
N ALA A 169 2.74 -7.56 -17.24
CA ALA A 169 2.87 -8.57 -18.30
C ALA A 169 1.57 -9.33 -18.53
N ASP A 170 0.90 -9.78 -17.46
CA ASP A 170 -0.26 -10.65 -17.56
C ASP A 170 -1.57 -9.88 -17.85
N THR A 171 -1.61 -8.59 -17.52
CA THR A 171 -2.86 -7.81 -17.62
C THR A 171 -2.80 -6.66 -18.62
N GLY A 172 -1.62 -6.14 -18.92
CA GLY A 172 -1.42 -4.87 -19.63
C GLY A 172 -1.71 -3.64 -18.76
N HIS A 173 -2.13 -3.81 -17.51
CA HIS A 173 -2.38 -2.73 -16.57
C HIS A 173 -1.07 -2.16 -16.04
N THR A 174 -0.76 -0.90 -16.38
CA THR A 174 0.42 -0.19 -15.90
C THR A 174 0.02 0.70 -14.72
N PRO A 175 0.44 0.38 -13.47
CA PRO A 175 0.15 1.22 -12.33
C PRO A 175 0.77 2.61 -12.49
N ARG A 176 -0.02 3.65 -12.28
CA ARG A 176 0.44 5.05 -12.35
C ARG A 176 1.31 5.41 -11.13
N PRO A 177 2.12 6.49 -11.23
CA PRO A 177 2.90 6.99 -10.10
C PRO A 177 2.03 7.29 -8.87
N TRP A 178 2.56 6.98 -7.68
CA TRP A 178 1.84 7.22 -6.42
C TRP A 178 1.56 8.71 -6.16
N GLU A 179 2.40 9.61 -6.68
CA GLU A 179 2.21 11.05 -6.58
C GLU A 179 0.93 11.51 -7.31
N GLU A 180 0.70 10.98 -8.50
CA GLU A 180 -0.51 11.27 -9.29
C GLU A 180 -1.75 10.73 -8.56
N ALA A 181 -1.67 9.49 -8.07
CA ALA A 181 -2.75 8.86 -7.32
C ALA A 181 -3.11 9.65 -6.04
N LEU A 182 -2.09 10.19 -5.34
CA LEU A 182 -2.29 11.06 -4.18
C LEU A 182 -2.97 12.38 -4.58
N GLY A 183 -2.55 12.96 -5.70
CA GLY A 183 -3.17 14.20 -6.22
C GLY A 183 -4.67 14.03 -6.46
N ASP A 184 -5.06 12.97 -7.16
CA ASP A 184 -6.46 12.64 -7.41
C ASP A 184 -7.25 12.37 -6.14
N TYR A 185 -6.67 11.62 -5.20
CA TYR A 185 -7.30 11.38 -3.91
C TYR A 185 -7.60 12.67 -3.17
N LEU A 186 -6.61 13.59 -3.09
CA LEU A 186 -6.78 14.85 -2.38
C LEU A 186 -7.77 15.80 -3.09
N ALA A 187 -7.88 15.72 -4.43
CA ALA A 187 -8.88 16.46 -5.19
C ALA A 187 -10.30 15.93 -4.91
N ALA A 188 -10.51 14.62 -5.03
CA ALA A 188 -11.79 13.98 -4.75
C ALA A 188 -12.26 14.24 -3.30
N ARG A 189 -11.34 14.19 -2.33
CA ARG A 189 -11.62 14.51 -0.93
C ARG A 189 -12.15 15.94 -0.71
N LYS A 190 -11.63 16.90 -1.49
CA LYS A 190 -12.11 18.31 -1.42
C LYS A 190 -13.52 18.45 -1.98
N GLU A 191 -13.84 17.71 -3.04
CA GLU A 191 -15.17 17.71 -3.64
C GLU A 191 -16.21 17.12 -2.69
N GLU A 192 -15.91 15.98 -2.03
CA GLU A 192 -16.80 15.37 -1.03
C GLU A 192 -17.02 16.24 0.22
N ALA A 193 -16.03 17.08 0.57
CA ALA A 193 -16.12 17.99 1.71
C ALA A 193 -16.82 19.33 1.38
N ALA A 194 -17.09 19.63 0.12
CA ALA A 194 -17.82 20.82 -0.29
C ALA A 194 -19.32 20.62 0.03
N PRO A 195 -19.98 21.54 0.78
CA PRO A 195 -21.41 21.43 1.02
C PRO A 195 -22.14 21.49 -0.32
N ASP A 196 -23.17 20.63 -0.47
CA ASP A 196 -24.12 20.70 -1.59
C ASP A 196 -24.60 22.15 -1.75
N ARG A 197 -24.38 22.73 -2.93
CA ARG A 197 -24.83 24.08 -3.30
C ARG A 197 -26.29 24.06 -3.72
#